data_009cb46fa3b66806753907989e5338aa
#
_entry.id   009cb46fa3b66806753907989e5338aa
#
_cell.length_a   1.000
_cell.length_b   1.000
_cell.length_c   1.000
_cell.angle_alpha   90.00
_cell.angle_beta   90.00
_cell.angle_gamma   90.00
#
_symmetry.space_group_name_H-M   'P 1'
#
loop_
_entity.id
_entity.type
_entity.pdbx_description
1 polymer ?
#
loop_
_entity_poly.entity_id
_entity_poly.type
_entity_poly.pdbx_seq_one_letter_code
_entity_poly.pdbx_strand_id
1 'polypeptide(L)'
;LGDMELESDASAVLVYRAAWAHDPDQDRVTREASMAKLYATEKAQQVIDTAVQLFGARGVEKGNPVESLYREIRALRIYEGASEVHQQILGDQAIRSYNEIPK
;
A
#
# COMPACT_ATOMS: atom_id res chain seq x y z
N LEU A 1 13.68 -9.10 9.44
CA LEU A 1 12.61 -10.03 9.03
C LEU A 1 11.30 -9.78 9.77
N GLY A 2 11.37 -9.46 11.08
CA GLY A 2 10.18 -9.18 11.86
C GLY A 2 9.36 -8.01 11.32
N ASP A 3 10.02 -6.93 10.93
CA ASP A 3 9.35 -5.77 10.35
C ASP A 3 8.71 -6.10 9.01
N MET A 4 9.36 -6.93 8.21
CA MET A 4 8.83 -7.37 6.91
C MET A 4 7.55 -8.17 7.09
N GLU A 5 7.54 -9.08 8.05
CA GLU A 5 6.36 -9.90 8.35
C GLU A 5 5.22 -9.04 8.90
N LEU A 6 5.51 -8.13 9.81
CA LEU A 6 4.52 -7.19 10.35
C LEU A 6 3.87 -6.36 9.24
N GLU A 7 4.67 -5.80 8.34
CA GLU A 7 4.15 -4.96 7.27
C GLU A 7 3.33 -5.77 6.27
N SER A 8 3.71 -7.02 6.02
CA SER A 8 2.92 -7.92 5.16
C SER A 8 1.57 -8.23 5.77
N ASP A 9 1.51 -8.54 7.06
CA ASP A 9 0.26 -8.81 7.77
C ASP A 9 -0.63 -7.58 7.84
N ALA A 10 -0.05 -6.43 8.17
CA ALA A 10 -0.81 -5.18 8.25
C ALA A 10 -1.41 -4.83 6.89
N SER A 11 -0.64 -5.02 5.81
CA SER A 11 -1.12 -4.79 4.45
C SER A 11 -2.29 -5.72 4.11
N ALA A 12 -2.18 -7.00 4.46
CA ALA A 12 -3.24 -7.98 4.22
C ALA A 12 -4.51 -7.61 4.98
N VAL A 13 -4.39 -7.18 6.23
CA VAL A 13 -5.54 -6.77 7.04
C VAL A 13 -6.26 -5.58 6.40
N LEU A 14 -5.52 -4.59 5.90
CA LEU A 14 -6.12 -3.44 5.23
C LEU A 14 -6.83 -3.82 3.94
N VAL A 15 -6.26 -4.75 3.16
CA VAL A 15 -6.89 -5.25 1.93
C VAL A 15 -8.18 -6.00 2.27
N TYR A 16 -8.15 -6.88 3.26
CA TYR A 16 -9.33 -7.63 3.68
C TYR A 16 -10.40 -6.70 4.24
N ARG A 17 -10.01 -5.67 4.98
CA ARG A 17 -10.95 -4.66 5.48
C ARG A 17 -11.64 -3.93 4.33
N ALA A 18 -10.89 -3.53 3.29
CA ALA A 18 -11.46 -2.87 2.13
C ALA A 18 -12.44 -3.80 1.40
N ALA A 19 -12.08 -5.06 1.23
CA ALA A 19 -12.95 -6.05 0.60
C ALA A 19 -14.21 -6.31 1.42
N TRP A 20 -14.06 -6.39 2.74
CA TRP A 20 -15.19 -6.62 3.65
C TRP A 20 -16.13 -5.41 3.72
N ALA A 21 -15.60 -4.20 3.67
CA ALA A 21 -16.39 -2.97 3.68
C ALA A 21 -17.11 -2.74 2.34
N HIS A 22 -16.71 -3.46 1.29
CA HIS A 22 -17.35 -3.34 -0.01
C HIS A 22 -18.78 -3.88 0.06
N ASP A 23 -19.74 -2.99 -0.09
CA ASP A 23 -21.16 -3.32 -0.15
C ASP A 23 -21.68 -2.88 -1.51
N PRO A 24 -22.29 -3.80 -2.30
CA PRO A 24 -22.82 -3.43 -3.62
C PRO A 24 -23.84 -2.29 -3.58
N ASP A 25 -24.51 -2.09 -2.44
CA ASP A 25 -25.49 -1.03 -2.26
C ASP A 25 -24.89 0.30 -1.81
N GLN A 26 -23.58 0.32 -1.50
CA GLN A 26 -22.87 1.53 -1.11
C GLN A 26 -22.01 2.04 -2.26
N ASP A 27 -22.10 3.31 -2.52
CA ASP A 27 -21.42 3.92 -3.65
C ASP A 27 -19.89 3.94 -3.50
N ARG A 28 -19.34 3.84 -2.28
CA ARG A 28 -17.90 4.06 -2.09
C ARG A 28 -17.29 3.35 -0.89
N VAL A 29 -16.24 2.62 -1.18
CA VAL A 29 -15.25 2.22 -0.20
C VAL A 29 -13.92 2.95 -0.47
N THR A 30 -14.02 4.22 -0.90
CA THR A 30 -12.87 5.02 -1.36
C THR A 30 -11.79 5.11 -0.28
N ARG A 31 -12.19 5.39 0.96
CA ARG A 31 -11.26 5.53 2.07
C ARG A 31 -10.50 4.23 2.32
N GLU A 32 -11.22 3.13 2.44
CA GLU A 32 -10.63 1.82 2.72
C GLU A 32 -9.76 1.33 1.57
N ALA A 33 -10.22 1.52 0.34
CA ALA A 33 -9.45 1.14 -0.85
C ALA A 33 -8.18 1.97 -0.98
N SER A 34 -8.26 3.28 -0.76
CA SER A 34 -7.08 4.17 -0.79
C SER A 34 -6.08 3.83 0.31
N MET A 35 -6.55 3.53 1.51
CA MET A 35 -5.69 3.10 2.61
C MET A 35 -4.96 1.80 2.26
N ALA A 36 -5.70 0.82 1.76
CA ALA A 36 -5.12 -0.48 1.40
C ALA A 36 -4.08 -0.32 0.29
N LYS A 37 -4.42 0.41 -0.77
CA LYS A 37 -3.51 0.61 -1.89
C LYS A 37 -2.26 1.36 -1.45
N LEU A 38 -2.41 2.49 -0.78
CA LEU A 38 -1.29 3.30 -0.34
C LEU A 38 -0.38 2.53 0.61
N TYR A 39 -0.94 1.94 1.66
CA TYR A 39 -0.15 1.23 2.67
C TYR A 39 0.56 0.02 2.06
N ALA A 40 -0.18 -0.84 1.36
CA ALA A 40 0.38 -2.08 0.83
C ALA A 40 1.49 -1.82 -0.19
N THR A 41 1.31 -0.86 -1.09
CA THR A 41 2.33 -0.57 -2.11
C THR A 41 3.56 0.12 -1.52
N GLU A 42 3.39 1.04 -0.57
CA GLU A 42 4.52 1.68 0.09
C GLU A 42 5.31 0.67 0.93
N LYS A 43 4.61 -0.19 1.66
CA LYS A 43 5.27 -1.19 2.51
C LYS A 43 5.89 -2.31 1.69
N ALA A 44 5.27 -2.71 0.59
CA ALA A 44 5.87 -3.68 -0.33
C ALA A 44 7.20 -3.15 -0.88
N GLN A 45 7.27 -1.86 -1.22
CA GLN A 45 8.52 -1.25 -1.66
C GLN A 45 9.59 -1.30 -0.57
N GLN A 46 9.23 -1.01 0.67
CA GLN A 46 10.16 -1.08 1.80
C GLN A 46 10.64 -2.50 2.06
N VAL A 47 9.73 -3.47 2.00
CA VAL A 47 10.07 -4.89 2.20
C VAL A 47 11.03 -5.36 1.12
N ILE A 48 10.74 -5.06 -0.15
CA ILE A 48 11.60 -5.52 -1.24
C ILE A 48 12.95 -4.79 -1.23
N ASP A 49 12.98 -3.54 -0.85
CA ASP A 49 14.23 -2.79 -0.70
C ASP A 49 15.12 -3.45 0.36
N THR A 50 14.55 -3.83 1.49
CA THR A 50 15.26 -4.56 2.54
C THR A 50 15.73 -5.93 2.03
N ALA A 51 14.91 -6.63 1.27
CA ALA A 51 15.28 -7.92 0.70
C ALA A 51 16.47 -7.79 -0.26
N VAL A 52 16.47 -6.76 -1.11
CA VAL A 52 17.62 -6.47 -2.00
C VAL A 52 18.89 -6.27 -1.17
N GLN A 53 18.79 -5.50 -0.09
CA GLN A 53 19.92 -5.23 0.79
C GLN A 53 20.47 -6.52 1.41
N LEU A 54 19.56 -7.39 1.88
CA LEU A 54 19.95 -8.67 2.49
C LEU A 54 20.61 -9.62 1.49
N PHE A 55 20.19 -9.61 0.23
CA PHE A 55 20.80 -10.42 -0.81
C PHE A 55 22.16 -9.87 -1.26
N GLY A 56 22.44 -8.60 -0.97
CA GLY A 56 23.69 -7.97 -1.38
C GLY A 56 23.79 -7.85 -2.89
N ALA A 57 24.98 -8.15 -3.44
CA ALA A 57 25.22 -8.01 -4.88
C ALA A 57 24.25 -8.85 -5.72
N ARG A 58 23.79 -9.97 -5.23
CA ARG A 58 22.81 -10.82 -5.94
C ARG A 58 21.45 -10.14 -6.05
N GLY A 59 21.11 -9.27 -5.12
CA GLY A 59 19.83 -8.55 -5.12
C GLY A 59 19.66 -7.57 -6.28
N VAL A 60 20.78 -7.17 -6.91
CA VAL A 60 20.76 -6.28 -8.06
C VAL A 60 21.17 -6.99 -9.35
N GLU A 61 21.36 -8.30 -9.26
CA GLU A 61 21.76 -9.11 -10.41
C GLU A 61 20.55 -9.50 -11.24
N LYS A 62 20.61 -9.24 -12.53
CA LYS A 62 19.54 -9.59 -13.46
C LYS A 62 19.32 -11.10 -13.46
N GLY A 63 18.06 -11.50 -13.33
CA GLY A 63 17.68 -12.91 -13.23
C GLY A 63 17.41 -13.38 -11.81
N ASN A 64 17.80 -12.61 -10.80
CA ASN A 64 17.43 -12.90 -9.42
C ASN A 64 15.97 -12.44 -9.20
N PRO A 65 15.10 -13.30 -8.59
CA PRO A 65 13.71 -12.93 -8.36
C PRO A 65 13.54 -11.63 -7.56
N VAL A 66 14.43 -11.36 -6.61
CA VAL A 66 14.35 -10.14 -5.78
C VAL A 66 14.57 -8.89 -6.63
N GLU A 67 15.52 -8.92 -7.56
CA GLU A 67 15.78 -7.83 -8.48
C GLU A 67 14.56 -7.55 -9.37
N SER A 68 13.98 -8.60 -9.93
CA SER A 68 12.79 -8.51 -10.77
C SER A 68 11.60 -7.94 -10.00
N LEU A 69 11.37 -8.43 -8.78
CA LEU A 69 10.28 -7.94 -7.93
C LEU A 69 10.45 -6.47 -7.56
N TYR A 70 11.68 -6.02 -7.33
CA TYR A 70 11.94 -4.61 -7.05
C TYR A 70 11.44 -3.71 -8.19
N ARG A 71 11.76 -4.08 -9.41
CA ARG A 71 11.32 -3.32 -10.60
C ARG A 71 9.80 -3.33 -10.77
N GLU A 72 9.18 -4.49 -10.57
CA GLU A 72 7.73 -4.63 -10.71
C GLU A 72 6.97 -3.88 -9.64
N ILE A 73 7.38 -4.01 -8.40
CA ILE A 73 6.70 -3.38 -7.26
C ILE A 73 6.80 -1.85 -7.33
N ARG A 74 7.91 -1.33 -7.85
CA ARG A 74 8.09 0.13 -7.94
C ARG A 74 6.98 0.83 -8.72
N ALA A 75 6.48 0.19 -9.76
CA ALA A 75 5.40 0.74 -10.58
C ALA A 75 4.06 0.81 -9.82
N LEU A 76 3.84 -0.04 -8.82
CA LEU A 76 2.61 -0.05 -8.05
C LEU A 76 2.35 1.26 -7.30
N ARG A 77 3.40 2.03 -7.02
CA ARG A 77 3.28 3.32 -6.34
C ARG A 77 2.89 4.45 -7.28
N ILE A 78 2.80 4.16 -8.55
CA ILE A 78 2.59 5.16 -9.60
C ILE A 78 1.23 4.98 -10.28
N TYR A 79 0.90 3.76 -10.70
CA TYR A 79 -0.33 3.52 -11.47
C TYR A 79 -1.56 3.31 -10.56
N GLU A 80 -2.75 3.40 -11.15
CA GLU A 80 -4.03 3.29 -10.45
C GLU A 80 -4.11 4.29 -9.28
N GLY A 81 -3.60 5.50 -9.52
CA GLY A 81 -3.44 6.53 -8.51
C GLY A 81 -2.08 6.44 -7.83
N ALA A 82 -1.27 7.45 -8.04
CA ALA A 82 0.03 7.54 -7.37
C ALA A 82 -0.17 7.67 -5.85
N SER A 83 0.89 7.35 -5.10
CA SER A 83 0.85 7.46 -3.62
C SER A 83 0.38 8.84 -3.16
N GLU A 84 0.84 9.90 -3.81
CA GLU A 84 0.46 11.27 -3.45
C GLU A 84 -1.02 11.53 -3.69
N VAL A 85 -1.62 10.92 -4.72
CA VAL A 85 -3.05 11.03 -4.99
C VAL A 85 -3.85 10.38 -3.85
N HIS A 86 -3.44 9.20 -3.42
CA HIS A 86 -4.11 8.52 -2.30
C HIS A 86 -3.94 9.27 -0.98
N GLN A 87 -2.78 9.87 -0.75
CA GLN A 87 -2.56 10.73 0.41
C GLN A 87 -3.53 11.91 0.41
N GLN A 88 -3.72 12.53 -0.74
CA GLN A 88 -4.67 13.63 -0.88
C GLN A 88 -6.11 13.18 -0.63
N ILE A 89 -6.52 12.05 -1.20
CA ILE A 89 -7.87 11.50 -0.99
C ILE A 89 -8.13 11.29 0.50
N LEU A 90 -7.18 10.66 1.20
CA LEU A 90 -7.32 10.38 2.63
C LEU A 90 -7.36 11.67 3.46
N GLY A 91 -6.53 12.64 3.12
CA GLY A 91 -6.52 13.93 3.77
C GLY A 91 -7.85 14.67 3.61
N ASP A 92 -8.38 14.70 2.40
CA ASP A 92 -9.66 15.34 2.12
C ASP A 92 -10.80 14.67 2.89
N GLN A 93 -10.80 13.35 2.95
CA GLN A 93 -11.83 12.62 3.69
C GLN A 93 -11.72 12.84 5.20
N ALA A 94 -10.52 12.94 5.72
CA ALA A 94 -10.31 13.25 7.13
C ALA A 94 -10.85 14.62 7.49
N ILE A 95 -10.63 15.61 6.63
CA ILE A 95 -11.16 16.96 6.81
C ILE A 95 -12.70 16.95 6.77
N ARG A 96 -13.29 16.25 5.83
CA ARG A 96 -14.75 16.12 5.75
C ARG A 96 -15.33 15.50 7.01
N SER A 97 -14.72 14.40 7.49
CA SER A 97 -15.17 13.72 8.70
C SER A 97 -15.10 14.64 9.91
N TYR A 98 -14.04 15.43 10.02
CA TYR A 98 -13.91 16.42 11.09
C TYR A 98 -15.03 17.47 11.05
N ASN A 99 -15.36 17.97 9.87
CA ASN A 99 -16.38 18.98 9.70
C ASN A 99 -17.80 18.46 9.98
N GLU A 100 -18.01 17.15 9.89
CA GLU A 100 -19.28 16.49 10.17
C GLU A 100 -19.49 16.18 11.66
N ILE A 101 -18.46 16.34 12.49
CA ILE A 101 -18.58 16.11 13.93
C ILE A 101 -19.46 17.22 14.54
N PRO A 102 -20.53 16.87 15.27
CA PRO A 102 -21.35 17.86 15.95
C PRO A 102 -20.53 18.65 16.98
N LYS A 103 -20.69 19.97 16.93
CA LYS A 103 -20.00 20.86 17.87
C LYS A 103 -20.83 21.03 19.14
#